data_4122d2a55169f6e77821c98679de78dd
#
_entry.id   4122d2a55169f6e77821c98679de78dd
#
_cell.length_a   1.000
_cell.length_b   1.000
_cell.length_c   1.000
_cell.angle_alpha   90.00
_cell.angle_beta   90.00
_cell.angle_gamma   90.00
#
_symmetry.space_group_name_H-M   'P 1'
#
loop_
_entity.id
_entity.type
_entity.pdbx_description
1 polymer ?
#
loop_
_entity_poly.entity_id
_entity_poly.type
_entity_poly.pdbx_seq_one_letter_code
_entity_poly.pdbx_strand_id
1 'polypeptide(L)'
;MRRSADSTVVISPLPSFARADASSSNLKLPPADDGLKLPVNGVFVLAIVSGPATGEVFRLTKPRVVIGRKGADIPLNDTEISRHHCLLEVRDKFIDLKDLDSTNGTFFDEERVRAAMLQDGSEFRIGESLIRVSLQKQ
;
A
#
# COMPACT_ATOMS: atom_id res chain seq x y z
N MET A 1 -24.52 -2.28 32.29
CA MET A 1 -24.66 -2.08 31.63
C MET A 1 -24.31 -1.51 31.13
N ARG A 2 -23.98 -1.62 31.59
CA ARG A 2 -23.86 -1.33 30.69
C ARG A 2 -23.38 -0.79 30.25
N ARG A 3 -23.22 -1.19 30.72
CA ARG A 3 -23.05 -0.89 29.78
C ARG A 3 -22.60 -0.36 29.28
N SER A 4 -22.63 -1.02 29.96
CA SER A 4 -22.56 -0.68 29.10
C SER A 4 -22.00 -0.20 28.45
N ALA A 5 -22.02 -0.68 28.97
CA ALA A 5 -21.93 -0.36 28.14
C ALA A 5 -21.31 0.07 27.51
N ASP A 6 -21.17 -0.67 27.70
CA ASP A 6 -21.04 -0.32 26.92
C ASP A 6 -20.39 0.02 26.40
N SER A 7 -20.33 -0.74 26.74
CA SER A 7 -20.20 -0.56 25.98
C SER A 7 -19.57 -0.21 25.36
N THR A 8 -19.48 -0.80 25.63
CA THR A 8 -19.32 -0.56 24.81
C THR A 8 -18.66 -0.12 24.18
N VAL A 9 -18.51 -0.72 24.43
CA VAL A 9 -18.38 -0.37 23.65
C VAL A 9 -17.69 0.10 23.14
N VAL A 10 -17.55 -0.33 23.51
CA VAL A 10 -17.40 0.09 22.85
C VAL A 10 -16.74 0.64 22.33
N ILE A 11 -16.53 0.31 22.69
CA ILE A 11 -16.38 0.73 21.98
C ILE A 11 -15.80 1.38 21.62
N SER A 12 -15.58 1.12 22.08
CA SER A 12 -15.54 1.71 21.54
C SER A 12 -15.06 2.31 21.22
N PRO A 13 -14.81 2.22 21.69
CA PRO A 13 -14.78 2.78 21.27
C PRO A 13 -14.21 3.41 21.04
N LEU A 14 -13.99 3.11 21.46
CA LEU A 14 -13.92 3.70 21.12
C LEU A 14 -13.45 4.29 21.14
N PRO A 15 -13.19 4.22 21.59
CA PRO A 15 -13.15 4.85 21.53
C PRO A 15 -12.58 5.48 21.49
N SER A 16 -12.27 5.16 21.90
CA SER A 16 -12.26 5.75 21.82
C SER A 16 -11.72 6.27 21.80
N PHE A 17 -11.36 6.18 22.13
CA PHE A 17 -11.22 6.70 21.97
C PHE A 17 -10.66 7.24 22.11
N ALA A 18 -10.51 6.90 22.83
CA ALA A 18 -10.45 7.31 22.83
C ALA A 18 -9.96 7.66 22.76
N ARG A 19 -9.59 7.57 23.01
CA ARG A 19 -9.40 7.97 22.80
C ARG A 19 -8.70 8.58 22.80
N ALA A 20 -8.40 8.60 23.38
CA ALA A 20 -8.06 9.16 23.31
C ALA A 20 -7.41 9.61 23.23
N ASP A 21 -7.20 9.51 23.53
CA ASP A 21 -6.80 10.08 23.49
C ASP A 21 -6.12 10.44 23.42
N ALA A 22 -5.85 10.38 23.78
CA ALA A 22 -5.39 10.76 23.64
C ALA A 22 -4.67 11.13 23.57
N SER A 23 -4.37 11.07 23.83
CA SER A 23 -3.90 11.57 23.69
C SER A 23 -3.16 11.93 23.50
N SER A 24 -2.88 11.77 23.76
CA SER A 24 -2.34 12.20 23.44
C SER A 24 -1.56 12.56 23.10
N SER A 25 -1.40 12.52 23.34
CA SER A 25 -0.76 12.86 23.00
C SER A 25 0.05 13.08 22.62
N ASN A 26 0.37 13.25 22.74
CA ASN A 26 1.18 13.36 22.24
C ASN A 26 1.67 12.90 21.68
N LEU A 27 1.46 12.84 21.63
CA LEU A 27 1.85 12.19 20.97
C LEU A 27 2.72 12.49 20.01
N LYS A 28 3.55 12.21 19.94
CA LYS A 28 4.40 12.38 19.08
C LYS A 28 4.23 11.41 18.19
N LEU A 29 3.82 11.74 17.18
CA LEU A 29 3.60 10.79 16.20
C LEU A 29 4.85 10.21 15.76
N PRO A 30 4.87 8.94 15.54
CA PRO A 30 6.02 8.36 14.91
C PRO A 30 6.23 8.97 13.55
N PRO A 31 7.44 8.93 13.05
CA PRO A 31 7.71 9.43 11.73
C PRO A 31 6.86 8.71 10.71
N ALA A 32 6.80 9.27 9.54
CA ALA A 32 6.02 8.68 8.49
C ALA A 32 6.46 7.27 8.13
N ASP A 33 7.64 6.90 8.54
CA ASP A 33 8.16 5.57 8.24
C ASP A 33 7.87 4.56 9.33
N ASP A 34 6.88 4.85 10.19
CA ASP A 34 6.52 3.93 11.24
C ASP A 34 6.22 2.56 10.67
N GLY A 35 7.06 1.56 10.99
CA GLY A 35 6.90 0.23 10.48
C GLY A 35 7.39 0.02 9.07
N LEU A 36 7.85 1.07 8.38
CA LEU A 36 8.39 0.92 7.04
C LEU A 36 9.82 0.41 7.12
N LYS A 37 10.12 -0.58 6.26
CA LYS A 37 11.43 -1.18 6.31
C LYS A 37 11.67 -1.95 5.03
N LEU A 38 12.81 -1.72 4.39
CA LEU A 38 13.22 -2.54 3.27
C LEU A 38 13.75 -3.88 3.77
N PRO A 39 13.60 -4.96 2.99
CA PRO A 39 14.11 -6.26 3.40
C PRO A 39 15.62 -6.23 3.65
N VAL A 40 16.07 -6.99 4.63
CA VAL A 40 17.46 -6.97 5.02
C VAL A 40 18.34 -7.68 3.98
N ASN A 41 17.95 -8.86 3.57
CA ASN A 41 18.73 -9.65 2.62
C ASN A 41 17.96 -9.89 1.34
N GLY A 42 17.27 -8.85 0.86
CA GLY A 42 16.50 -9.01 -0.34
C GLY A 42 16.03 -7.68 -0.87
N VAL A 43 15.35 -7.72 -1.99
CA VAL A 43 14.77 -6.55 -2.62
C VAL A 43 13.46 -6.96 -3.26
N PHE A 44 12.43 -6.12 -3.04
CA PHE A 44 11.19 -6.31 -3.77
C PHE A 44 11.34 -5.79 -5.18
N VAL A 45 10.82 -6.55 -6.12
CA VAL A 45 10.89 -6.23 -7.55
C VAL A 45 9.46 -6.27 -8.09
N LEU A 46 9.13 -5.27 -8.87
CA LEU A 46 7.86 -5.22 -9.58
C LEU A 46 8.13 -5.52 -11.05
N ALA A 47 7.44 -6.49 -11.58
CA ALA A 47 7.56 -6.83 -13.00
C ALA A 47 6.22 -6.57 -13.67
N ILE A 48 6.22 -5.86 -14.78
CA ILE A 48 5.02 -5.58 -15.54
C ILE A 48 4.81 -6.75 -16.49
N VAL A 49 3.82 -7.59 -16.17
CA VAL A 49 3.63 -8.84 -16.91
C VAL A 49 2.59 -8.73 -18.02
N SER A 50 1.77 -7.69 -18.01
CA SER A 50 0.91 -7.42 -19.16
C SER A 50 0.55 -5.95 -19.16
N GLY A 51 0.10 -5.46 -20.33
CA GLY A 51 -0.24 -4.07 -20.52
C GLY A 51 0.78 -3.34 -21.35
N PRO A 52 0.62 -2.00 -21.49
CA PRO A 52 1.52 -1.24 -22.37
C PRO A 52 2.98 -1.25 -21.94
N ALA A 53 3.25 -1.41 -20.65
CA ALA A 53 4.61 -1.38 -20.13
C ALA A 53 5.18 -2.78 -19.90
N THR A 54 4.61 -3.80 -20.55
CA THR A 54 5.06 -5.18 -20.38
C THR A 54 6.56 -5.29 -20.55
N GLY A 55 7.20 -6.00 -19.64
CA GLY A 55 8.63 -6.23 -19.69
C GLY A 55 9.45 -5.29 -18.81
N GLU A 56 8.85 -4.21 -18.35
CA GLU A 56 9.58 -3.33 -17.44
C GLU A 56 9.67 -3.93 -16.04
N VAL A 57 10.77 -3.68 -15.39
CA VAL A 57 11.06 -4.22 -14.07
C VAL A 57 11.58 -3.08 -13.20
N PHE A 58 11.07 -2.99 -11.98
CA PHE A 58 11.46 -1.93 -11.06
C PHE A 58 11.87 -2.54 -9.73
N ARG A 59 13.03 -2.17 -9.23
CA ARG A 59 13.49 -2.58 -7.90
C ARG A 59 13.06 -1.51 -6.90
N LEU A 60 12.49 -1.93 -5.80
CA LEU A 60 12.05 -0.97 -4.77
C LEU A 60 13.22 -0.67 -3.85
N THR A 61 13.79 0.51 -4.01
CA THR A 61 14.95 0.95 -3.24
C THR A 61 14.57 1.93 -2.13
N LYS A 62 13.30 2.30 -2.06
CA LYS A 62 12.76 3.15 -1.01
C LYS A 62 11.59 2.44 -0.38
N PRO A 63 11.36 2.64 0.92
CA PRO A 63 10.23 1.95 1.56
C PRO A 63 8.86 2.52 1.20
N ARG A 64 8.80 3.70 0.63
CA ARG A 64 7.52 4.28 0.21
C ARG A 64 7.65 4.73 -1.23
N VAL A 65 6.78 4.20 -2.09
CA VAL A 65 6.87 4.38 -3.54
C VAL A 65 5.49 4.63 -4.09
N VAL A 66 5.36 5.65 -4.93
CA VAL A 66 4.10 5.93 -5.63
C VAL A 66 4.23 5.44 -7.06
N ILE A 67 3.22 4.74 -7.55
CA ILE A 67 3.11 4.33 -8.94
C ILE A 67 2.06 5.21 -9.60
N GLY A 68 2.36 5.72 -10.77
CA GLY A 68 1.42 6.54 -11.49
C GLY A 68 1.81 6.69 -12.94
N ARG A 69 1.01 7.48 -13.67
CA ARG A 69 1.26 7.66 -15.09
C ARG A 69 2.42 8.60 -15.34
N LYS A 70 2.56 9.62 -14.50
CA LYS A 70 3.53 10.68 -14.77
C LYS A 70 3.88 11.37 -13.45
N GLY A 71 5.17 11.63 -13.25
CA GLY A 71 5.60 12.36 -12.06
C GLY A 71 5.57 11.53 -10.79
N ALA A 72 5.44 10.22 -10.90
CA ALA A 72 5.45 9.32 -9.75
C ALA A 72 6.84 8.69 -9.63
N ASP A 73 7.08 8.01 -8.51
CA ASP A 73 8.35 7.31 -8.33
C ASP A 73 8.53 6.23 -9.39
N ILE A 74 7.47 5.53 -9.71
CA ILE A 74 7.47 4.54 -10.79
C ILE A 74 6.45 4.99 -11.81
N PRO A 75 6.91 5.63 -12.89
CA PRO A 75 5.97 6.07 -13.94
C PRO A 75 5.72 4.93 -14.92
N LEU A 76 4.45 4.67 -15.20
CA LEU A 76 4.06 3.66 -16.17
C LEU A 76 3.31 4.33 -17.32
N ASN A 77 3.70 3.99 -18.52
CA ASN A 77 3.08 4.57 -19.71
C ASN A 77 1.79 3.81 -20.05
N ASP A 78 0.74 4.12 -19.30
CA ASP A 78 -0.55 3.45 -19.41
C ASP A 78 -1.61 4.52 -19.22
N THR A 79 -2.39 4.79 -20.26
CA THR A 79 -3.34 5.90 -20.23
C THR A 79 -4.48 5.69 -19.24
N GLU A 80 -4.69 4.46 -18.80
CA GLU A 80 -5.74 4.16 -17.82
C GLU A 80 -5.26 4.32 -16.39
N ILE A 81 -3.99 4.63 -16.18
CA ILE A 81 -3.44 4.83 -14.85
C ILE A 81 -3.53 6.31 -14.49
N SER A 82 -4.00 6.61 -13.29
CA SER A 82 -4.04 7.97 -12.78
C SER A 82 -2.63 8.49 -12.57
N ARG A 83 -2.47 9.82 -12.56
CA ARG A 83 -1.16 10.44 -12.41
C ARG A 83 -0.44 9.92 -11.15
N HIS A 84 -1.14 9.87 -10.04
CA HIS A 84 -0.66 9.21 -8.81
C HIS A 84 -1.72 8.17 -8.49
N HIS A 85 -1.44 6.92 -8.80
CA HIS A 85 -2.47 5.90 -8.80
C HIS A 85 -2.52 5.12 -7.48
N CYS A 86 -1.38 4.65 -7.03
CA CYS A 86 -1.34 3.87 -5.80
C CYS A 86 -0.01 4.05 -5.10
N LEU A 87 -0.03 3.72 -3.81
CA LEU A 87 1.13 3.84 -2.94
C LEU A 87 1.52 2.45 -2.47
N LEU A 88 2.81 2.17 -2.50
CA LEU A 88 3.38 0.95 -1.94
C LEU A 88 4.21 1.32 -0.73
N GLU A 89 3.94 0.66 0.39
CA GLU A 89 4.72 0.85 1.60
C GLU A 89 5.34 -0.48 2.00
N VAL A 90 6.66 -0.56 1.93
CA VAL A 90 7.38 -1.80 2.19
C VAL A 90 7.56 -1.98 3.69
N ARG A 91 7.22 -3.16 4.18
CA ARG A 91 7.31 -3.47 5.60
C ARG A 91 8.06 -4.78 5.78
N ASP A 92 9.32 -4.76 5.41
CA ASP A 92 10.24 -5.88 5.52
C ASP A 92 9.84 -7.05 4.61
N LYS A 93 8.86 -7.85 4.98
CA LYS A 93 8.54 -9.05 4.22
C LYS A 93 7.25 -8.95 3.41
N PHE A 94 6.58 -7.81 3.49
CA PHE A 94 5.37 -7.61 2.70
C PHE A 94 5.24 -6.13 2.36
N ILE A 95 4.28 -5.84 1.49
CA ILE A 95 4.04 -4.47 1.03
C ILE A 95 2.58 -4.17 1.28
N ASP A 96 2.32 -3.00 1.86
CA ASP A 96 0.96 -2.47 1.92
C ASP A 96 0.71 -1.66 0.66
N LEU A 97 -0.32 -2.06 -0.07
CA LEU A 97 -0.76 -1.37 -1.28
C LEU A 97 -1.95 -0.52 -0.92
N LYS A 98 -1.95 0.75 -1.33
CA LYS A 98 -3.06 1.66 -1.08
C LYS A 98 -3.41 2.40 -2.35
N ASP A 99 -4.69 2.40 -2.70
CA ASP A 99 -5.17 3.18 -3.83
C ASP A 99 -5.22 4.65 -3.44
N LEU A 100 -4.76 5.52 -4.31
CA LEU A 100 -4.72 6.95 -4.05
C LEU A 100 -5.90 7.64 -4.75
N ASP A 101 -7.09 7.09 -4.53
CA ASP A 101 -8.31 7.66 -5.08
C ASP A 101 -8.25 7.70 -6.61
N SER A 102 -7.77 6.64 -7.19
CA SER A 102 -7.57 6.58 -8.64
C SER A 102 -8.90 6.53 -9.36
N THR A 103 -8.88 6.99 -10.61
CA THR A 103 -10.09 7.03 -11.43
C THR A 103 -10.59 5.64 -11.77
N ASN A 104 -9.70 4.76 -12.20
CA ASN A 104 -10.10 3.45 -12.68
C ASN A 104 -9.91 2.34 -11.66
N GLY A 105 -9.31 2.62 -10.52
CA GLY A 105 -9.21 1.67 -9.42
C GLY A 105 -7.96 0.83 -9.42
N THR A 106 -7.75 0.19 -8.31
CA THR A 106 -6.67 -0.78 -8.10
C THR A 106 -7.34 -2.11 -7.79
N PHE A 107 -6.88 -3.17 -8.42
CA PHE A 107 -7.52 -4.49 -8.33
C PHE A 107 -6.55 -5.53 -7.79
N PHE A 108 -7.02 -6.31 -6.84
CA PHE A 108 -6.26 -7.42 -6.26
C PHE A 108 -7.20 -8.60 -6.13
N ASP A 109 -6.77 -9.77 -6.62
CA ASP A 109 -7.63 -10.96 -6.64
C ASP A 109 -8.95 -10.67 -7.33
N GLU A 110 -8.89 -9.88 -8.42
CA GLU A 110 -10.05 -9.55 -9.25
C GLU A 110 -11.10 -8.70 -8.55
N GLU A 111 -10.73 -8.11 -7.42
CA GLU A 111 -11.62 -7.21 -6.70
C GLU A 111 -11.00 -5.83 -6.66
N ARG A 112 -11.84 -4.81 -6.79
CA ARG A 112 -11.38 -3.44 -6.61
C ARG A 112 -11.15 -3.21 -5.13
N VAL A 113 -9.95 -2.77 -4.78
CA VAL A 113 -9.57 -2.61 -3.37
C VAL A 113 -9.09 -1.19 -3.11
N ARG A 114 -9.28 -0.75 -1.88
CA ARG A 114 -8.65 0.48 -1.41
C ARG A 114 -7.29 0.19 -0.83
N ALA A 115 -7.10 -1.00 -0.32
CA ALA A 115 -5.84 -1.41 0.27
C ALA A 115 -5.73 -2.92 0.20
N ALA A 116 -4.51 -3.41 0.12
CA ALA A 116 -4.24 -4.84 0.10
C ALA A 116 -2.82 -5.09 0.59
N MET A 117 -2.58 -6.30 1.05
CA MET A 117 -1.24 -6.70 1.46
C MET A 117 -0.65 -7.58 0.37
N LEU A 118 0.53 -7.23 -0.09
CA LEU A 118 1.23 -7.94 -1.16
C LEU A 118 2.43 -8.68 -0.60
N GLN A 119 2.62 -9.89 -1.08
CA GLN A 119 3.76 -10.71 -0.69
C GLN A 119 4.48 -11.16 -1.93
N ASP A 120 5.56 -11.92 -1.74
CA ASP A 120 6.27 -12.51 -2.86
C ASP A 120 5.28 -13.34 -3.69
N GLY A 121 5.21 -13.05 -4.97
CA GLY A 121 4.30 -13.75 -5.88
C GLY A 121 2.94 -13.10 -6.07
N SER A 122 2.62 -12.06 -5.30
CA SER A 122 1.34 -11.38 -5.46
C SER A 122 1.29 -10.62 -6.77
N GLU A 123 0.08 -10.49 -7.32
CA GLU A 123 -0.15 -9.69 -8.52
C GLU A 123 -1.30 -8.75 -8.26
N PHE A 124 -1.18 -7.54 -8.80
CA PHE A 124 -2.27 -6.57 -8.74
C PHE A 124 -2.34 -5.84 -10.07
N ARG A 125 -3.50 -5.26 -10.35
CA ARG A 125 -3.72 -4.60 -11.62
C ARG A 125 -4.12 -3.15 -11.42
N ILE A 126 -3.51 -2.28 -12.20
CA ILE A 126 -3.90 -0.88 -12.29
C ILE A 126 -3.92 -0.54 -13.78
N GLY A 127 -4.97 0.17 -14.20
CA GLY A 127 -5.15 0.44 -15.61
C GLY A 127 -5.19 -0.85 -16.39
N GLU A 128 -4.40 -0.93 -17.44
CA GLU A 128 -4.27 -2.14 -18.23
C GLU A 128 -3.02 -2.94 -17.85
N SER A 129 -2.37 -2.55 -16.78
CA SER A 129 -1.09 -3.13 -16.39
C SER A 129 -1.28 -4.13 -15.27
N LEU A 130 -0.78 -5.33 -15.47
CA LEU A 130 -0.73 -6.35 -14.43
C LEU A 130 0.68 -6.39 -13.89
N ILE A 131 0.81 -6.24 -12.59
CA ILE A 131 2.11 -6.08 -11.94
C ILE A 131 2.30 -7.23 -10.95
N ARG A 132 3.42 -7.93 -11.11
CA ARG A 132 3.78 -9.03 -10.22
C ARG A 132 4.85 -8.56 -9.25
N VAL A 133 4.65 -8.90 -7.98
CA VAL A 133 5.59 -8.59 -6.92
C VAL A 133 6.44 -9.82 -6.64
N SER A 134 7.74 -9.64 -6.56
CA SER A 134 8.60 -10.74 -6.13
C SER A 134 9.62 -10.20 -5.14
N LEU A 135 10.00 -11.05 -4.19
CA LEU A 135 11.04 -10.73 -3.23
C LEU A 135 12.25 -11.57 -3.60
N GLN A 136 13.29 -10.90 -4.06
CA GLN A 136 14.48 -11.56 -4.53
C GLN A 136 15.58 -11.46 -3.48
N LYS A 137 16.20 -12.56 -3.19
CA LYS A 137 17.27 -12.56 -2.21
C LYS A 137 18.55 -12.02 -2.82
N GLN A 138 19.33 -11.40 -1.99
CA GLN A 138 20.62 -10.86 -2.39
C GLN A 138 21.77 -11.54 -1.67
#